data_161c39cdebf915d6f890d4882ec1ba9a
#
_entry.id   161c39cdebf915d6f890d4882ec1ba9a
#
_cell.length_a   1.000
_cell.length_b   1.000
_cell.length_c   1.000
_cell.angle_alpha   90.00
_cell.angle_beta   90.00
_cell.angle_gamma   90.00
#
_symmetry.space_group_name_H-M   'P 1'
#
loop_
_entity.id
_entity.type
_entity.pdbx_description
1 polymer ?
#
loop_
_entity_poly.entity_id
_entity_poly.type
_entity_poly.pdbx_seq_one_letter_code
_entity_poly.pdbx_strand_id
1 'polypeptide(L)'
;PRRKGDGLTVPGMVAPVAQLVVRTFDMGNGVGAKDRQLADESPVIAALGTAGDGVEDWLKAGQALERVLLRALGQGLQASYLNQPIQVAVLRPKLQHLLGRSGFPQILLRLGYPATDLPAAPRRNLQEVVETADTRDIKAKQAGQGRQR
;
A
#
# COMPACT_ATOMS: atom_id res chain seq x y z
N PRO A 1 -8.29 3.71 27.46
CA PRO A 1 -7.26 4.73 27.37
C PRO A 1 -6.85 4.85 25.90
N ARG A 2 -7.31 5.94 25.25
CA ARG A 2 -6.90 6.25 23.87
C ARG A 2 -5.39 6.46 23.86
N ARG A 3 -4.67 5.68 23.09
CA ARG A 3 -3.26 5.93 22.84
C ARG A 3 -3.14 7.25 22.09
N LYS A 4 -2.42 8.22 22.65
CA LYS A 4 -2.06 9.46 21.95
C LYS A 4 -1.26 9.07 20.71
N GLY A 5 -1.77 9.40 19.51
CA GLY A 5 -1.10 9.15 18.24
C GLY A 5 -1.67 8.04 17.35
N ASP A 6 -2.66 7.27 17.84
CA ASP A 6 -3.33 6.25 17.02
C ASP A 6 -4.55 6.86 16.31
N GLY A 7 -4.30 7.65 15.29
CA GLY A 7 -5.34 8.21 14.44
C GLY A 7 -5.90 9.54 14.90
N LEU A 8 -6.14 10.40 13.95
CA LEU A 8 -6.84 11.66 14.10
C LEU A 8 -8.34 11.44 13.90
N THR A 9 -9.15 12.22 14.60
CA THR A 9 -10.61 12.25 14.42
C THR A 9 -10.92 12.65 12.98
N VAL A 10 -11.53 11.77 12.22
CA VAL A 10 -11.91 12.00 10.82
C VAL A 10 -13.07 13.01 10.78
N PRO A 11 -12.96 14.14 10.06
CA PRO A 11 -14.11 14.97 9.75
C PRO A 11 -15.16 14.13 9.00
N GLY A 12 -16.45 14.28 9.32
CA GLY A 12 -17.57 13.45 8.89
C GLY A 12 -17.73 13.19 7.38
N MET A 13 -16.94 13.85 6.53
CA MET A 13 -16.95 13.68 5.07
C MET A 13 -16.23 12.41 4.58
N VAL A 14 -15.37 11.80 5.39
CA VAL A 14 -14.59 10.59 5.02
C VAL A 14 -15.18 9.31 5.67
N ALA A 15 -16.10 9.47 6.62
CA ALA A 15 -16.75 8.36 7.32
C ALA A 15 -17.43 7.34 6.39
N PRO A 16 -18.11 7.72 5.27
CA PRO A 16 -18.72 6.74 4.37
C PRO A 16 -17.71 5.84 3.67
N VAL A 17 -16.52 6.37 3.31
CA VAL A 17 -15.45 5.60 2.66
C VAL A 17 -14.85 4.60 3.65
N ALA A 18 -14.55 5.05 4.87
CA ALA A 18 -14.07 4.17 5.93
C ALA A 18 -15.09 3.09 6.27
N GLN A 19 -16.39 3.41 6.35
CA GLN A 19 -17.46 2.46 6.64
C GLN A 19 -17.68 1.43 5.52
N LEU A 20 -17.52 1.80 4.25
CA LEU A 20 -17.67 0.83 3.15
C LEU A 20 -16.49 -0.12 3.09
N VAL A 21 -15.28 0.40 3.17
CA VAL A 21 -14.06 -0.42 3.29
C VAL A 21 -14.28 -1.47 4.37
N VAL A 22 -14.82 -1.06 5.49
CA VAL A 22 -15.06 -1.86 6.67
C VAL A 22 -16.20 -2.87 6.52
N ARG A 23 -17.38 -2.46 6.03
CA ARG A 23 -18.54 -3.38 5.86
C ARG A 23 -18.30 -4.45 4.82
N THR A 24 -17.37 -4.21 3.88
CA THR A 24 -17.08 -5.14 2.79
C THR A 24 -15.97 -6.13 3.18
N PHE A 25 -15.27 -5.88 4.30
CA PHE A 25 -14.17 -6.72 4.80
C PHE A 25 -14.57 -7.75 5.87
N ASP A 26 -15.83 -7.79 6.26
CA ASP A 26 -16.30 -8.76 7.26
C ASP A 26 -16.43 -10.20 6.69
N MET A 27 -15.31 -10.69 6.15
CA MET A 27 -15.19 -12.07 5.64
C MET A 27 -14.22 -12.94 6.46
N GLY A 28 -13.92 -12.57 7.70
CA GLY A 28 -13.03 -13.42 8.49
C GLY A 28 -12.83 -12.94 9.92
N ASN A 29 -13.10 -13.79 10.86
CA ASN A 29 -12.97 -13.61 12.31
C ASN A 29 -11.69 -12.89 12.73
N GLY A 30 -11.80 -11.63 13.14
CA GLY A 30 -10.75 -10.88 13.84
C GLY A 30 -9.87 -9.97 12.96
N VAL A 31 -9.62 -10.28 11.70
CA VAL A 31 -8.78 -9.44 10.81
C VAL A 31 -9.58 -8.22 10.32
N GLY A 32 -10.83 -8.41 9.94
CA GLY A 32 -11.72 -7.34 9.51
C GLY A 32 -12.00 -6.29 10.60
N ALA A 33 -12.12 -6.73 11.86
CA ALA A 33 -12.31 -5.80 12.98
C ALA A 33 -11.08 -4.92 13.21
N LYS A 34 -9.87 -5.47 13.04
CA LYS A 34 -8.62 -4.71 13.16
C LYS A 34 -8.44 -3.71 12.01
N ASP A 35 -8.74 -4.13 10.78
CA ASP A 35 -8.67 -3.24 9.62
C ASP A 35 -9.70 -2.12 9.71
N ARG A 36 -10.87 -2.42 10.28
CA ARG A 36 -11.89 -1.42 10.60
C ARG A 36 -11.37 -0.39 11.59
N GLN A 37 -10.85 -0.84 12.71
CA GLN A 37 -10.30 0.05 13.71
C GLN A 37 -9.19 0.92 13.11
N LEU A 38 -8.31 0.35 12.30
CA LEU A 38 -7.26 1.08 11.61
C LEU A 38 -7.78 2.13 10.63
N ALA A 39 -8.88 1.84 9.93
CA ALA A 39 -9.51 2.80 9.02
C ALA A 39 -10.24 3.92 9.78
N ASP A 40 -11.00 3.57 10.82
CA ASP A 40 -11.76 4.54 11.63
C ASP A 40 -10.85 5.47 12.44
N GLU A 41 -9.67 4.99 12.86
CA GLU A 41 -8.67 5.77 13.60
C GLU A 41 -7.67 6.50 12.68
N SER A 42 -7.78 6.35 11.36
CA SER A 42 -6.86 7.00 10.43
C SER A 42 -7.25 8.46 10.17
N PRO A 43 -6.31 9.41 10.29
CA PRO A 43 -6.61 10.83 10.07
C PRO A 43 -6.91 11.13 8.60
N VAL A 44 -6.25 10.44 7.69
CA VAL A 44 -6.42 10.63 6.26
C VAL A 44 -6.43 9.26 5.56
N ILE A 45 -7.45 9.06 4.71
CA ILE A 45 -7.47 7.99 3.73
C ILE A 45 -7.31 8.64 2.35
N ALA A 46 -6.29 8.24 1.62
CA ALA A 46 -5.97 8.72 0.30
C ALA A 46 -6.15 7.61 -0.74
N ALA A 47 -6.82 7.92 -1.83
CA ALA A 47 -6.93 7.04 -2.99
C ALA A 47 -6.16 7.63 -4.16
N LEU A 48 -5.27 6.83 -4.76
CA LEU A 48 -4.64 7.15 -6.03
C LEU A 48 -5.39 6.42 -7.14
N GLY A 49 -5.78 7.17 -8.17
CA GLY A 49 -6.49 6.65 -9.32
C GLY A 49 -5.85 7.10 -10.64
N THR A 50 -6.16 6.39 -11.71
CA THR A 50 -5.74 6.67 -13.08
C THR A 50 -6.95 6.77 -14.00
N ALA A 51 -6.81 7.43 -15.14
CA ALA A 51 -7.89 7.55 -16.12
C ALA A 51 -8.22 6.21 -16.79
N GLY A 52 -7.21 5.37 -17.03
CA GLY A 52 -7.33 4.03 -17.58
C GLY A 52 -6.90 2.95 -16.58
N ASP A 53 -6.98 1.69 -16.99
CA ASP A 53 -6.61 0.52 -16.16
C ASP A 53 -5.67 -0.43 -16.94
N GLY A 54 -4.76 0.13 -17.71
CA GLY A 54 -3.74 -0.61 -18.44
C GLY A 54 -2.39 -0.59 -17.72
N VAL A 55 -1.42 -1.32 -18.28
CA VAL A 55 -0.06 -1.45 -17.72
C VAL A 55 0.62 -0.09 -17.54
N GLU A 56 0.45 0.82 -18.51
CA GLU A 56 0.99 2.18 -18.44
C GLU A 56 0.40 2.96 -17.25
N ASP A 57 -0.91 2.81 -17.02
CA ASP A 57 -1.61 3.45 -15.91
C ASP A 57 -1.11 2.92 -14.56
N TRP A 58 -0.86 1.61 -14.47
CA TRP A 58 -0.30 1.00 -13.25
C TRP A 58 1.11 1.51 -12.95
N LEU A 59 1.96 1.68 -13.98
CA LEU A 59 3.29 2.28 -13.82
C LEU A 59 3.20 3.74 -13.36
N LYS A 60 2.30 4.53 -13.96
CA LYS A 60 2.04 5.92 -13.54
C LYS A 60 1.53 5.98 -12.08
N ALA A 61 0.66 5.06 -11.69
CA ALA A 61 0.18 4.97 -10.32
C ALA A 61 1.32 4.67 -9.34
N GLY A 62 2.25 3.76 -9.69
CA GLY A 62 3.44 3.46 -8.91
C GLY A 62 4.36 4.66 -8.74
N GLN A 63 4.61 5.41 -9.82
CA GLN A 63 5.41 6.64 -9.76
C GLN A 63 4.75 7.73 -8.90
N ALA A 64 3.42 7.87 -9.00
CA ALA A 64 2.66 8.81 -8.18
C ALA A 64 2.72 8.41 -6.69
N LEU A 65 2.59 7.10 -6.42
CA LEU A 65 2.70 6.55 -5.07
C LEU A 65 4.06 6.89 -4.44
N GLU A 66 5.15 6.64 -5.15
CA GLU A 66 6.49 6.96 -4.64
C GLU A 66 6.62 8.42 -4.25
N ARG A 67 6.15 9.34 -5.10
CA ARG A 67 6.15 10.77 -4.79
C ARG A 67 5.33 11.11 -3.56
N VAL A 68 4.15 10.49 -3.40
CA VAL A 68 3.30 10.67 -2.22
C VAL A 68 4.03 10.20 -0.97
N LEU A 69 4.63 9.01 -1.00
CA LEU A 69 5.34 8.44 0.15
C LEU A 69 6.55 9.28 0.55
N LEU A 70 7.35 9.73 -0.42
CA LEU A 70 8.51 10.59 -0.15
C LEU A 70 8.09 11.97 0.42
N ARG A 71 7.02 12.55 -0.13
CA ARG A 71 6.46 13.81 0.39
C ARG A 71 5.93 13.64 1.81
N ALA A 72 5.16 12.58 2.05
CA ALA A 72 4.62 12.27 3.37
C ALA A 72 5.73 12.11 4.40
N LEU A 73 6.75 11.31 4.08
CA LEU A 73 7.92 11.10 4.93
C LEU A 73 8.64 12.41 5.25
N GLY A 74 8.83 13.28 4.25
CA GLY A 74 9.43 14.61 4.43
C GLY A 74 8.63 15.54 5.34
N GLN A 75 7.36 15.25 5.60
CA GLN A 75 6.48 15.94 6.54
C GLN A 75 6.31 15.16 7.86
N GLY A 76 7.07 14.11 8.10
CA GLY A 76 6.95 13.26 9.28
C GLY A 76 5.73 12.34 9.29
N LEU A 77 5.02 12.23 8.16
CA LEU A 77 3.87 11.34 8.02
C LEU A 77 4.32 9.93 7.65
N GLN A 78 3.62 8.94 8.21
CA GLN A 78 3.73 7.55 7.82
C GLN A 78 2.52 7.12 6.99
N ALA A 79 2.76 6.18 6.08
CA ALA A 79 1.73 5.61 5.21
C ALA A 79 1.58 4.11 5.46
N SER A 80 0.35 3.62 5.33
CA SER A 80 0.05 2.19 5.36
C SER A 80 -1.01 1.87 4.32
N TYR A 81 -0.92 0.67 3.73
CA TYR A 81 -1.82 0.26 2.65
C TYR A 81 -3.14 -0.28 3.19
N LEU A 82 -4.22 0.05 2.50
CA LEU A 82 -5.55 -0.52 2.66
C LEU A 82 -6.03 -1.11 1.32
N ASN A 83 -5.16 -1.82 0.61
CA ASN A 83 -5.35 -2.19 -0.80
C ASN A 83 -6.31 -3.37 -1.05
N GLN A 84 -6.78 -4.09 -0.03
CA GLN A 84 -7.71 -5.20 -0.26
C GLN A 84 -8.93 -4.82 -1.13
N PRO A 85 -9.62 -3.66 -0.93
CA PRO A 85 -10.74 -3.29 -1.80
C PRO A 85 -10.37 -3.13 -3.27
N ILE A 86 -9.09 -2.91 -3.56
CA ILE A 86 -8.59 -2.79 -4.93
C ILE A 86 -8.23 -4.15 -5.50
N GLN A 87 -7.65 -5.03 -4.67
CA GLN A 87 -7.21 -6.38 -5.08
C GLN A 87 -8.36 -7.36 -5.28
N VAL A 88 -9.45 -7.19 -4.53
CA VAL A 88 -10.63 -8.06 -4.64
C VAL A 88 -11.54 -7.53 -5.75
N ALA A 89 -11.67 -8.29 -6.83
CA ALA A 89 -12.35 -7.88 -8.06
C ALA A 89 -13.79 -7.36 -7.85
N VAL A 90 -14.56 -7.97 -6.92
CA VAL A 90 -15.94 -7.57 -6.63
C VAL A 90 -16.03 -6.29 -5.77
N LEU A 91 -14.93 -5.87 -5.13
CA LEU A 91 -14.89 -4.70 -4.26
C LEU A 91 -14.42 -3.44 -4.98
N ARG A 92 -13.53 -3.57 -5.95
CA ARG A 92 -12.95 -2.44 -6.67
C ARG A 92 -14.00 -1.55 -7.35
N PRO A 93 -15.02 -2.08 -8.06
CA PRO A 93 -16.10 -1.29 -8.62
C PRO A 93 -16.93 -0.55 -7.55
N LYS A 94 -17.15 -1.19 -6.39
CA LYS A 94 -17.86 -0.56 -5.28
C LYS A 94 -17.07 0.60 -4.68
N LEU A 95 -15.76 0.44 -4.53
CA LEU A 95 -14.86 1.51 -4.11
C LEU A 95 -14.87 2.67 -5.12
N GLN A 96 -14.78 2.35 -6.43
CA GLN A 96 -14.84 3.35 -7.49
C GLN A 96 -16.13 4.17 -7.44
N HIS A 97 -17.27 3.49 -7.29
CA HIS A 97 -18.57 4.15 -7.15
C HIS A 97 -18.61 5.06 -5.91
N LEU A 98 -18.11 4.57 -4.78
CA LEU A 98 -18.08 5.32 -3.54
C LEU A 98 -17.21 6.59 -3.62
N LEU A 99 -16.07 6.52 -4.29
CA LEU A 99 -15.18 7.66 -4.47
C LEU A 99 -15.83 8.76 -5.33
N GLY A 100 -16.88 8.45 -6.11
CA GLY A 100 -17.61 9.41 -6.94
C GLY A 100 -16.74 10.13 -7.98
N ARG A 101 -15.60 9.52 -8.37
CA ARG A 101 -14.66 10.05 -9.33
C ARG A 101 -14.60 9.17 -10.58
N SER A 102 -14.42 9.81 -11.74
CA SER A 102 -14.07 9.10 -12.97
C SER A 102 -12.68 8.49 -12.83
N GLY A 103 -12.45 7.35 -13.46
CA GLY A 103 -11.17 6.65 -13.44
C GLY A 103 -11.17 5.41 -12.51
N PHE A 104 -10.03 4.78 -12.43
CA PHE A 104 -9.85 3.49 -11.76
C PHE A 104 -9.01 3.66 -10.50
N PRO A 105 -9.50 3.25 -9.31
CA PRO A 105 -8.70 3.27 -8.10
C PRO A 105 -7.59 2.22 -8.21
N GLN A 106 -6.35 2.67 -7.99
CA GLN A 106 -5.15 1.84 -8.09
C GLN A 106 -4.54 1.52 -6.74
N ILE A 107 -4.59 2.48 -5.82
CA ILE A 107 -3.96 2.37 -4.51
C ILE A 107 -4.83 3.07 -3.48
N LEU A 108 -4.99 2.44 -2.33
CA LEU A 108 -5.65 3.01 -1.16
C LEU A 108 -4.67 3.02 0.01
N LEU A 109 -4.46 4.20 0.60
CA LEU A 109 -3.54 4.43 1.70
C LEU A 109 -4.25 5.06 2.88
N ARG A 110 -3.78 4.77 4.07
CA ARG A 110 -3.97 5.62 5.24
C ARG A 110 -2.67 6.38 5.53
N LEU A 111 -2.80 7.64 5.94
CA LEU A 111 -1.69 8.52 6.27
C LEU A 111 -1.91 9.11 7.66
N GLY A 112 -0.85 9.25 8.44
CA GLY A 112 -0.91 9.84 9.77
C GLY A 112 0.46 10.00 10.39
N TYR A 113 0.52 10.72 11.51
CA TYR A 113 1.74 10.78 12.30
C TYR A 113 1.90 9.50 13.11
N PRO A 114 3.09 8.89 13.14
CA PRO A 114 3.33 7.69 13.93
C PRO A 114 3.26 7.99 15.43
N ALA A 115 2.70 7.06 16.19
CA ALA A 115 2.66 7.16 17.65
C ALA A 115 4.05 6.97 18.29
N THR A 116 4.91 6.24 17.60
CA THR A 116 6.31 5.96 17.98
C THR A 116 7.17 5.96 16.75
N ASP A 117 8.44 6.30 16.90
CA ASP A 117 9.40 6.18 15.82
C ASP A 117 9.51 4.72 15.37
N LEU A 118 9.31 4.50 14.08
CA LEU A 118 9.47 3.19 13.48
C LEU A 118 10.94 2.99 13.08
N PRO A 119 11.54 1.84 13.45
CA PRO A 119 12.90 1.55 13.01
C PRO A 119 12.96 1.48 11.48
N ALA A 120 14.04 2.00 10.91
CA ALA A 120 14.27 1.89 9.47
C ALA A 120 14.35 0.41 9.06
N ALA A 121 13.69 0.04 7.97
CA ALA A 121 13.81 -1.30 7.43
C ALA A 121 15.27 -1.59 7.04
N PRO A 122 15.85 -2.72 7.46
CA PRO A 122 17.22 -3.06 7.11
C PRO A 122 17.40 -3.14 5.59
N ARG A 123 18.51 -2.68 5.12
CA ARG A 123 18.91 -2.80 3.71
C ARG A 123 19.84 -3.98 3.55
N ARG A 124 19.68 -4.74 2.48
CA ARG A 124 20.65 -5.76 2.10
C ARG A 124 21.97 -5.10 1.71
N ASN A 125 23.08 -5.77 1.98
CA ASN A 125 24.39 -5.30 1.56
C ASN A 125 24.44 -5.17 0.04
N LEU A 126 25.18 -4.17 -0.44
CA LEU A 126 25.30 -3.91 -1.88
C LEU A 126 25.79 -5.14 -2.64
N GLN A 127 26.71 -5.88 -2.07
CA GLN A 127 27.29 -7.12 -2.66
C GLN A 127 26.26 -8.25 -2.84
N GLU A 128 25.17 -8.24 -2.05
CA GLU A 128 24.10 -9.23 -2.16
C GLU A 128 23.09 -8.91 -3.27
N VAL A 129 23.03 -7.64 -3.70
CA VAL A 129 22.03 -7.15 -4.65
C VAL A 129 22.63 -6.73 -5.99
N VAL A 130 23.94 -6.54 -6.06
CA VAL A 130 24.66 -6.22 -7.30
C VAL A 130 25.31 -7.48 -7.84
N GLU A 131 24.91 -7.90 -9.03
CA GLU A 131 25.59 -8.94 -9.78
C GLU A 131 26.56 -8.26 -10.77
N THR A 132 27.86 -8.54 -10.63
CA THR A 132 28.85 -8.17 -11.66
C THR A 132 28.76 -9.14 -12.85
N ALA A 133 29.22 -8.72 -14.03
CA ALA A 133 29.25 -9.57 -15.22
C ALA A 133 29.95 -10.92 -14.97
N ASP A 134 31.05 -10.91 -14.21
CA ASP A 134 31.80 -12.09 -13.83
C ASP A 134 30.99 -13.08 -12.97
N THR A 135 30.14 -12.55 -12.09
CA THR A 135 29.28 -13.40 -11.23
C THR A 135 28.18 -14.10 -12.04
N ARG A 136 27.69 -13.47 -13.11
CA ARG A 136 26.72 -14.10 -14.03
C ARG A 136 27.34 -15.26 -14.79
N ASP A 137 28.55 -15.10 -15.27
CA ASP A 137 29.28 -16.14 -16.01
C ASP A 137 29.59 -17.35 -15.13
N ILE A 138 29.95 -17.15 -13.87
CA ILE A 138 30.18 -18.22 -12.90
C ILE A 138 28.91 -19.01 -12.61
N LYS A 139 27.80 -18.32 -12.34
CA LYS A 139 26.49 -18.96 -12.09
C LYS A 139 26.00 -19.73 -13.32
N ALA A 140 26.17 -19.19 -14.53
CA ALA A 140 25.79 -19.84 -15.76
C ALA A 140 26.61 -21.15 -16.00
N LYS A 141 27.91 -21.12 -15.73
CA LYS A 141 28.78 -22.30 -15.79
C LYS A 141 28.42 -23.39 -14.77
N GLN A 142 28.09 -23.00 -13.55
CA GLN A 142 27.67 -23.94 -12.50
C GLN A 142 26.30 -24.57 -12.78
N ALA A 143 25.35 -23.81 -13.32
CA ALA A 143 24.04 -24.33 -13.72
C ALA A 143 24.12 -25.32 -14.92
N GLY A 144 25.09 -25.10 -15.82
CA GLY A 144 25.34 -26.00 -16.95
C GLY A 144 25.96 -27.37 -16.56
N GLN A 145 26.77 -27.38 -15.51
CA GLN A 145 27.42 -28.63 -15.04
C GLN A 145 26.50 -29.53 -14.21
N GLY A 146 25.45 -28.96 -13.57
CA GLY A 146 24.48 -29.73 -12.78
C GLY A 146 23.47 -30.54 -13.62
N ARG A 147 23.41 -30.35 -14.93
CA ARG A 147 22.50 -31.07 -15.86
C ARG A 147 23.07 -32.29 -16.56
N GLN A 148 24.35 -32.63 -16.30
CA GLN A 148 25.05 -33.78 -16.92
C GLN A 148 25.34 -34.90 -15.93
N ARG A 149 24.61 -34.99 -14.81
CA ARG A 149 24.70 -36.16 -13.92
C ARG A 149 23.33 -36.80 -13.73
#